data_a9b714f50ce606982f5e5e345b80b4c7
#
_entry.id   a9b714f50ce606982f5e5e345b80b4c7
#
_cell.length_a   1.000
_cell.length_b   1.000
_cell.length_c   1.000
_cell.angle_alpha   90.00
_cell.angle_beta   90.00
_cell.angle_gamma   90.00
#
_symmetry.space_group_name_H-M   'P 1'
#
loop_
_entity.id
_entity.type
_entity.pdbx_description
1 polymer ?
#
loop_
_entity_poly.entity_id
_entity_poly.type
_entity_poly.pdbx_seq_one_letter_code
_entity_poly.pdbx_strand_id
1 'polypeptide(L)'
;SASDEITGNYRYQLMMIRSVRYLCDDDGTTTFELRGIGTRGENTFAVSDRVYERINREGTLKRGDVIVYELLENGKIGNYKKLFSYSANTAYFAENYRDQNSSFFGKVLSCDGNYAAVNFGTESSPIEKTFYLPDENLAVYSYDVREDTYEQIPKNAIVGSKDSNGDGDIVYIYANYSKPYLIIIFK
;
A
#
# COMPACT_ATOMS: atom_id res chain seq x y z
N SER A 1 -3.20 -4.87 -22.67
CA SER A 1 -3.27 -6.27 -23.05
C SER A 1 -3.60 -7.15 -21.86
N ALA A 2 -4.06 -8.36 -22.11
CA ALA A 2 -4.34 -9.33 -21.05
C ALA A 2 -3.10 -9.61 -20.20
N SER A 3 -1.90 -9.43 -20.75
CA SER A 3 -0.63 -9.62 -20.06
C SER A 3 -0.34 -8.54 -19.03
N ASP A 4 -1.06 -7.40 -19.06
CA ASP A 4 -0.89 -6.31 -18.10
C ASP A 4 -1.86 -6.43 -16.91
N GLU A 5 -2.78 -7.37 -16.96
CA GLU A 5 -3.71 -7.62 -15.87
C GLU A 5 -3.07 -8.50 -14.80
N ILE A 6 -3.23 -8.08 -13.56
CA ILE A 6 -2.87 -8.89 -12.40
C ILE A 6 -4.12 -9.66 -12.00
N THR A 7 -4.03 -10.98 -12.04
CA THR A 7 -5.16 -11.87 -11.80
C THR A 7 -4.90 -12.79 -10.61
N GLY A 8 -5.94 -13.49 -10.15
CA GLY A 8 -5.83 -14.50 -9.10
C GLY A 8 -5.61 -13.94 -7.71
N ASN A 9 -4.71 -14.57 -6.96
CA ASN A 9 -4.50 -14.28 -5.54
C ASN A 9 -3.57 -13.10 -5.25
N TYR A 10 -3.19 -12.34 -6.27
CA TYR A 10 -2.26 -11.21 -6.12
C TYR A 10 -2.82 -10.09 -5.25
N ARG A 11 -4.11 -10.07 -5.01
CA ARG A 11 -4.75 -9.13 -4.08
C ARG A 11 -4.14 -9.11 -2.68
N TYR A 12 -3.43 -10.15 -2.31
CA TYR A 12 -2.76 -10.27 -1.00
C TYR A 12 -1.28 -9.92 -1.05
N GLN A 13 -0.72 -9.71 -2.23
CA GLN A 13 0.70 -9.38 -2.42
C GLN A 13 0.84 -7.88 -2.63
N LEU A 14 0.76 -7.17 -1.52
CA LEU A 14 0.81 -5.72 -1.48
C LEU A 14 2.10 -5.28 -0.81
N MET A 15 2.70 -4.21 -1.33
CA MET A 15 3.90 -3.63 -0.76
C MET A 15 3.87 -2.12 -0.87
N MET A 16 4.17 -1.42 0.23
CA MET A 16 4.51 -0.01 0.17
C MET A 16 6.02 0.10 -0.07
N ILE A 17 6.39 0.86 -1.08
CA ILE A 17 7.78 1.06 -1.50
C ILE A 17 8.50 1.95 -0.48
N ARG A 18 9.64 1.47 0.02
CA ARG A 18 10.55 2.23 0.86
C ARG A 18 11.71 2.79 0.07
N SER A 19 12.24 2.01 -0.89
CA SER A 19 13.33 2.48 -1.74
C SER A 19 13.29 1.79 -3.09
N VAL A 20 13.81 2.50 -4.09
CA VAL A 20 14.06 1.99 -5.44
C VAL A 20 15.52 2.23 -5.74
N ARG A 21 16.27 1.18 -6.05
CA ARG A 21 17.71 1.27 -6.34
C ARG A 21 18.01 0.68 -7.69
N TYR A 22 19.01 1.25 -8.36
CA TYR A 22 19.60 0.62 -9.53
C TYR A 22 20.57 -0.48 -9.07
N LEU A 23 20.46 -1.62 -9.71
CA LEU A 23 21.41 -2.72 -9.57
C LEU A 23 22.09 -2.97 -10.91
N CYS A 24 23.38 -3.29 -10.85
CA CYS A 24 24.12 -3.72 -12.01
C CYS A 24 24.60 -5.15 -11.76
N ASP A 25 24.18 -6.07 -12.62
CA ASP A 25 24.60 -7.46 -12.57
C ASP A 25 26.07 -7.62 -12.98
N ASP A 26 26.63 -8.80 -12.71
CA ASP A 26 28.02 -9.13 -13.09
C ASP A 26 28.25 -9.06 -14.61
N ASP A 27 27.19 -9.24 -15.39
CA ASP A 27 27.24 -9.12 -16.86
C ASP A 27 27.01 -7.69 -17.36
N GLY A 28 26.88 -6.72 -16.47
CA GLY A 28 26.66 -5.31 -16.80
C GLY A 28 25.20 -4.95 -17.05
N THR A 29 24.25 -5.88 -16.87
CA THR A 29 22.82 -5.59 -17.02
C THR A 29 22.33 -4.75 -15.85
N THR A 30 21.65 -3.65 -16.15
CA THR A 30 21.05 -2.78 -15.13
C THR A 30 19.59 -3.17 -14.90
N THR A 31 19.18 -3.22 -13.65
CA THR A 31 17.78 -3.43 -13.23
C THR A 31 17.45 -2.56 -12.04
N PHE A 32 16.21 -2.61 -11.59
CA PHE A 32 15.78 -2.00 -10.33
C PHE A 32 15.64 -3.06 -9.26
N GLU A 33 15.90 -2.62 -8.02
CA GLU A 33 15.56 -3.36 -6.81
C GLU A 33 14.57 -2.54 -6.01
N LEU A 34 13.43 -3.14 -5.68
CA LEU A 34 12.38 -2.53 -4.87
C LEU A 34 12.45 -3.11 -3.47
N ARG A 35 12.51 -2.25 -2.47
CA ARG A 35 12.41 -2.64 -1.06
C ARG A 35 11.16 -2.02 -0.47
N GLY A 36 10.38 -2.82 0.26
CA GLY A 36 9.15 -2.33 0.85
C GLY A 36 8.62 -3.20 1.97
N ILE A 37 7.52 -2.76 2.55
CA ILE A 37 6.79 -3.44 3.61
C ILE A 37 5.35 -3.66 3.17
N GLY A 38 4.77 -4.79 3.54
CA GLY A 38 3.42 -5.08 3.13
C GLY A 38 2.85 -6.34 3.74
N THR A 39 1.95 -6.98 3.00
CA THR A 39 1.21 -8.16 3.47
C THR A 39 2.10 -9.37 3.77
N ARG A 40 3.33 -9.38 3.25
CA ARG A 40 4.32 -10.44 3.49
C ARG A 40 5.54 -9.95 4.29
N GLY A 41 5.38 -8.90 5.09
CA GLY A 41 6.45 -8.31 5.86
C GLY A 41 7.36 -7.41 5.03
N GLU A 42 8.62 -7.29 5.43
CA GLU A 42 9.63 -6.56 4.66
C GLU A 42 10.22 -7.47 3.59
N ASN A 43 10.27 -6.98 2.36
CA ASN A 43 10.83 -7.71 1.23
C ASN A 43 11.62 -6.80 0.32
N THR A 44 12.56 -7.42 -0.38
CA THR A 44 13.39 -6.78 -1.40
C THR A 44 13.36 -7.67 -2.64
N PHE A 45 12.96 -7.10 -3.77
CA PHE A 45 12.83 -7.82 -5.02
C PHE A 45 13.52 -7.08 -6.15
N ALA A 46 14.26 -7.80 -6.99
CA ALA A 46 14.62 -7.30 -8.30
C ALA A 46 13.38 -7.34 -9.21
N VAL A 47 13.39 -6.54 -10.26
CA VAL A 47 12.31 -6.52 -11.24
C VAL A 47 12.75 -7.21 -12.54
N SER A 48 11.79 -7.75 -13.28
CA SER A 48 12.02 -8.32 -14.60
C SER A 48 12.38 -7.22 -15.61
N ASP A 49 12.94 -7.61 -16.75
CA ASP A 49 13.27 -6.66 -17.84
C ASP A 49 12.04 -5.88 -18.30
N ARG A 50 10.92 -6.56 -18.40
CA ARG A 50 9.64 -5.94 -18.78
C ARG A 50 9.22 -4.87 -17.78
N VAL A 51 9.30 -5.16 -16.49
CA VAL A 51 8.96 -4.20 -15.42
C VAL A 51 9.96 -3.05 -15.40
N TYR A 52 11.23 -3.33 -15.60
CA TYR A 52 12.28 -2.31 -15.72
C TYR A 52 11.93 -1.30 -16.82
N GLU A 53 11.61 -1.79 -18.02
CA GLU A 53 11.24 -0.93 -19.15
C GLU A 53 9.97 -0.13 -18.86
N ARG A 54 8.99 -0.76 -18.23
CA ARG A 54 7.74 -0.10 -17.87
C ARG A 54 7.95 1.03 -16.86
N ILE A 55 8.76 0.80 -15.82
CA ILE A 55 9.09 1.84 -14.84
C ILE A 55 9.80 3.01 -15.51
N ASN A 56 10.75 2.73 -16.40
CA ASN A 56 11.45 3.80 -17.14
C ASN A 56 10.50 4.59 -18.04
N ARG A 57 9.53 3.95 -18.66
CA ARG A 57 8.57 4.60 -19.56
C ARG A 57 7.51 5.40 -18.82
N GLU A 58 6.96 4.85 -17.75
CA GLU A 58 5.81 5.42 -17.02
C GLU A 58 6.22 6.33 -15.86
N GLY A 59 7.48 6.35 -15.54
CA GLY A 59 8.00 7.06 -14.39
C GLY A 59 8.36 6.12 -13.25
N THR A 60 9.27 6.58 -12.39
CA THR A 60 9.82 5.79 -11.29
C THR A 60 8.78 5.63 -10.18
N LEU A 61 8.74 4.45 -9.60
CA LEU A 61 8.10 4.22 -8.31
C LEU A 61 8.87 4.99 -7.23
N LYS A 62 8.18 5.48 -6.22
CA LYS A 62 8.75 6.33 -5.18
C LYS A 62 8.42 5.79 -3.80
N ARG A 63 9.21 6.20 -2.82
CA ARG A 63 8.90 5.96 -1.41
C ARG A 63 7.47 6.44 -1.09
N GLY A 64 6.70 5.56 -0.45
CA GLY A 64 5.30 5.85 -0.13
C GLY A 64 4.31 5.39 -1.19
N ASP A 65 4.78 4.93 -2.35
CA ASP A 65 3.89 4.30 -3.33
C ASP A 65 3.52 2.89 -2.86
N VAL A 66 2.26 2.53 -3.05
CA VAL A 66 1.79 1.18 -2.77
C VAL A 66 1.48 0.48 -4.07
N ILE A 67 1.98 -0.73 -4.20
CA ILE A 67 1.74 -1.58 -5.37
C ILE A 67 1.15 -2.92 -4.95
N VAL A 68 0.35 -3.49 -5.83
CA VAL A 68 0.08 -4.92 -5.88
C VAL A 68 1.03 -5.50 -6.91
N TYR A 69 1.63 -6.64 -6.62
CA TYR A 69 2.66 -7.21 -7.48
C TYR A 69 2.53 -8.72 -7.63
N GLU A 70 3.13 -9.21 -8.69
CA GLU A 70 3.21 -10.63 -9.04
C GLU A 70 4.67 -11.02 -9.18
N LEU A 71 5.06 -12.13 -8.56
CA LEU A 71 6.40 -12.69 -8.68
C LEU A 71 6.46 -13.75 -9.76
N LEU A 72 7.55 -13.74 -10.53
CA LEU A 72 7.92 -14.81 -11.43
C LEU A 72 8.56 -15.97 -10.64
N GLU A 73 8.72 -17.12 -11.29
CA GLU A 73 9.38 -18.28 -10.67
C GLU A 73 10.79 -17.98 -10.18
N ASN A 74 11.50 -17.04 -10.85
CA ASN A 74 12.83 -16.63 -10.46
C ASN A 74 12.86 -15.64 -9.29
N GLY A 75 11.70 -15.31 -8.70
CA GLY A 75 11.59 -14.39 -7.58
C GLY A 75 11.62 -12.91 -7.92
N LYS A 76 11.68 -12.55 -9.21
CA LYS A 76 11.60 -11.16 -9.66
C LYS A 76 10.16 -10.72 -9.79
N ILE A 77 9.91 -9.43 -9.58
CA ILE A 77 8.59 -8.84 -9.86
C ILE A 77 8.37 -8.86 -11.37
N GLY A 78 7.38 -9.62 -11.82
CA GLY A 78 7.04 -9.77 -13.24
C GLY A 78 5.92 -8.86 -13.70
N ASN A 79 5.13 -8.34 -12.78
CA ASN A 79 4.09 -7.36 -13.04
C ASN A 79 3.73 -6.62 -11.76
N TYR A 80 3.18 -5.41 -11.90
CA TYR A 80 2.68 -4.64 -10.78
C TYR A 80 1.60 -3.67 -11.22
N LYS A 81 0.84 -3.19 -10.24
CA LYS A 81 -0.16 -2.15 -10.42
C LYS A 81 -0.03 -1.17 -9.26
N LYS A 82 0.10 0.11 -9.56
CA LYS A 82 0.18 1.15 -8.53
C LYS A 82 -1.21 1.41 -7.97
N LEU A 83 -1.34 1.32 -6.66
CA LEU A 83 -2.60 1.51 -5.95
C LEU A 83 -2.68 2.86 -5.26
N PHE A 84 -1.54 3.42 -4.87
CA PHE A 84 -1.49 4.66 -4.11
C PHE A 84 -0.13 5.33 -4.29
N SER A 85 -0.13 6.65 -4.23
CA SER A 85 1.08 7.47 -4.15
C SER A 85 0.94 8.50 -3.04
N TYR A 86 1.76 8.36 -2.01
CA TYR A 86 1.78 9.32 -0.90
C TYR A 86 2.23 10.70 -1.39
N SER A 87 3.29 10.77 -2.22
CA SER A 87 3.82 12.03 -2.71
C SER A 87 2.84 12.79 -3.61
N ALA A 88 2.02 12.05 -4.37
CA ALA A 88 0.97 12.62 -5.21
C ALA A 88 -0.37 12.79 -4.47
N ASN A 89 -0.47 12.32 -3.24
CA ASN A 89 -1.71 12.30 -2.45
C ASN A 89 -2.87 11.69 -3.25
N THR A 90 -2.61 10.59 -3.94
CA THR A 90 -3.58 10.01 -4.88
C THR A 90 -3.72 8.52 -4.64
N ALA A 91 -4.96 8.10 -4.35
CA ALA A 91 -5.36 6.69 -4.33
C ALA A 91 -5.90 6.33 -5.71
N TYR A 92 -5.25 5.37 -6.36
CA TYR A 92 -5.72 4.81 -7.62
C TYR A 92 -6.66 3.65 -7.30
N PHE A 93 -7.61 3.37 -8.17
CA PHE A 93 -8.60 2.32 -7.93
C PHE A 93 -9.32 2.52 -6.59
N ALA A 94 -9.61 3.79 -6.28
CA ALA A 94 -10.53 4.13 -5.22
C ALA A 94 -11.88 3.48 -5.48
N GLU A 95 -12.71 3.42 -4.44
CA GLU A 95 -13.97 2.69 -4.49
C GLU A 95 -14.71 2.85 -5.81
N ASN A 96 -14.94 1.72 -6.46
CA ASN A 96 -15.85 1.65 -7.57
C ASN A 96 -16.76 0.42 -7.35
N TYR A 97 -17.98 0.53 -7.81
CA TYR A 97 -19.00 -0.51 -7.57
C TYR A 97 -18.73 -1.83 -8.31
N ARG A 98 -17.71 -1.87 -9.14
CA ARG A 98 -17.36 -3.05 -9.92
C ARG A 98 -16.22 -3.85 -9.31
N ASP A 99 -15.37 -3.20 -8.54
CA ASP A 99 -14.22 -3.83 -7.90
C ASP A 99 -14.50 -4.03 -6.43
N GLN A 100 -14.30 -5.26 -5.98
CA GLN A 100 -14.43 -5.61 -4.57
C GLN A 100 -13.26 -5.08 -3.74
N ASN A 101 -12.12 -4.86 -4.39
CA ASN A 101 -10.90 -4.36 -3.75
C ASN A 101 -10.71 -2.88 -4.10
N SER A 102 -10.44 -2.07 -3.10
CA SER A 102 -10.31 -0.63 -3.27
C SER A 102 -9.24 -0.06 -2.37
N SER A 103 -8.70 1.07 -2.82
CA SER A 103 -7.72 1.89 -2.09
C SER A 103 -8.41 3.08 -1.45
N PHE A 104 -8.07 3.35 -0.19
CA PHE A 104 -8.61 4.48 0.56
C PHE A 104 -7.46 5.21 1.25
N PHE A 105 -7.53 6.53 1.26
CA PHE A 105 -6.58 7.37 1.98
C PHE A 105 -7.34 8.43 2.74
N GLY A 106 -7.15 8.49 4.04
CA GLY A 106 -7.90 9.42 4.86
C GLY A 106 -7.44 9.43 6.32
N LYS A 107 -8.29 10.02 7.15
CA LYS A 107 -8.04 10.20 8.57
C LYS A 107 -8.95 9.31 9.39
N VAL A 108 -8.39 8.61 10.36
CA VAL A 108 -9.16 7.79 11.29
C VAL A 108 -9.95 8.69 12.24
N LEU A 109 -11.24 8.45 12.32
CA LEU A 109 -12.15 9.16 13.24
C LEU A 109 -12.25 8.43 14.56
N SER A 110 -12.41 7.11 14.53
CA SER A 110 -12.50 6.26 15.70
C SER A 110 -11.98 4.86 15.39
N CYS A 111 -11.43 4.21 16.39
CA CYS A 111 -10.99 2.82 16.28
C CYS A 111 -11.09 2.15 17.65
N ASP A 112 -11.81 1.03 17.71
CA ASP A 112 -11.95 0.23 18.95
C ASP A 112 -11.15 -1.08 18.89
N GLY A 113 -10.32 -1.25 17.85
CA GLY A 113 -9.58 -2.47 17.63
C GLY A 113 -10.31 -3.51 16.79
N ASN A 114 -11.62 -3.40 16.62
CA ASN A 114 -12.43 -4.28 15.77
C ASN A 114 -13.02 -3.54 14.57
N TYR A 115 -13.28 -2.25 14.74
CA TYR A 115 -13.79 -1.39 13.68
C TYR A 115 -13.03 -0.08 13.66
N ALA A 116 -12.77 0.43 12.48
CA ALA A 116 -12.19 1.75 12.27
C ALA A 116 -13.11 2.56 11.37
N ALA A 117 -13.53 3.73 11.83
CA ALA A 117 -14.24 4.71 11.02
C ALA A 117 -13.24 5.69 10.46
N VAL A 118 -13.24 5.88 9.15
CA VAL A 118 -12.27 6.70 8.43
C VAL A 118 -13.00 7.72 7.57
N ASN A 119 -12.52 8.96 7.61
CA ASN A 119 -12.94 10.01 6.69
C ASN A 119 -11.89 10.17 5.60
N PHE A 120 -12.25 9.84 4.36
CA PHE A 120 -11.40 10.03 3.19
C PHE A 120 -11.87 11.17 2.29
N GLY A 121 -12.78 11.99 2.79
CA GLY A 121 -13.14 13.29 2.22
C GLY A 121 -12.42 14.42 2.92
N THR A 122 -13.03 15.60 2.91
CA THR A 122 -12.55 16.79 3.63
C THR A 122 -13.36 17.03 4.89
N GLU A 123 -12.92 17.96 5.74
CA GLU A 123 -13.70 18.33 6.94
C GLU A 123 -15.06 18.94 6.56
N SER A 124 -15.09 19.74 5.48
CA SER A 124 -16.32 20.38 5.00
C SER A 124 -17.20 19.47 4.15
N SER A 125 -16.63 18.40 3.59
CA SER A 125 -17.35 17.41 2.79
C SER A 125 -16.85 16.00 3.16
N PRO A 126 -17.22 15.50 4.34
CA PRO A 126 -16.73 14.21 4.82
C PRO A 126 -17.32 13.06 4.01
N ILE A 127 -16.49 12.06 3.77
CA ILE A 127 -16.88 10.77 3.20
C ILE A 127 -16.41 9.71 4.17
N GLU A 128 -17.31 9.19 4.95
CA GLU A 128 -16.98 8.25 6.03
C GLU A 128 -17.26 6.80 5.62
N LYS A 129 -16.36 5.92 6.01
CA LYS A 129 -16.53 4.49 5.85
C LYS A 129 -16.03 3.78 7.09
N THR A 130 -16.71 2.74 7.50
CA THR A 130 -16.31 1.89 8.60
C THR A 130 -15.76 0.58 8.06
N PHE A 131 -14.58 0.22 8.55
CA PHE A 131 -13.87 -1.01 8.20
C PHE A 131 -13.89 -1.97 9.37
N TYR A 132 -14.10 -3.25 9.07
CA TYR A 132 -13.93 -4.33 10.04
C TYR A 132 -12.46 -4.76 10.04
N LEU A 133 -11.84 -4.76 11.22
CA LEU A 133 -10.43 -5.10 11.39
C LEU A 133 -10.30 -6.56 11.85
N PRO A 134 -9.98 -7.50 10.95
CA PRO A 134 -9.87 -8.90 11.32
C PRO A 134 -8.62 -9.16 12.17
N ASP A 135 -8.63 -10.26 12.93
CA ASP A 135 -7.48 -10.70 13.70
C ASP A 135 -6.40 -11.33 12.82
N GLU A 136 -6.80 -11.87 11.67
CA GLU A 136 -5.90 -12.56 10.74
C GLU A 136 -5.91 -11.89 9.37
N ASN A 137 -4.82 -12.06 8.63
CA ASN A 137 -4.67 -11.57 7.26
C ASN A 137 -4.79 -10.06 7.14
N LEU A 138 -4.39 -9.35 8.18
CA LEU A 138 -4.28 -7.89 8.19
C LEU A 138 -2.87 -7.49 8.64
N ALA A 139 -2.18 -6.75 7.81
CA ALA A 139 -0.89 -6.14 8.15
C ALA A 139 -1.10 -4.66 8.44
N VAL A 140 -0.65 -4.20 9.59
CA VAL A 140 -0.74 -2.79 10.02
C VAL A 140 0.67 -2.30 10.32
N TYR A 141 1.04 -1.19 9.70
CA TYR A 141 2.34 -0.56 9.90
C TYR A 141 2.16 0.91 10.21
N SER A 142 3.05 1.41 11.06
CA SER A 142 3.31 2.84 11.22
C SER A 142 4.59 3.15 10.45
N TYR A 143 4.57 4.16 9.60
CA TYR A 143 5.69 4.50 8.73
C TYR A 143 5.96 6.00 8.72
N ASP A 144 7.22 6.36 8.98
CA ASP A 144 7.72 7.72 8.83
C ASP A 144 8.38 7.83 7.46
N VAL A 145 7.72 8.54 6.54
CA VAL A 145 8.19 8.70 5.15
C VAL A 145 9.51 9.45 5.10
N ARG A 146 9.68 10.45 5.96
CA ARG A 146 10.87 11.31 5.98
C ARG A 146 12.10 10.52 6.44
N GLU A 147 11.94 9.78 7.54
CA GLU A 147 13.06 9.05 8.16
C GLU A 147 13.25 7.65 7.62
N ASP A 148 12.29 7.15 6.83
CA ASP A 148 12.25 5.77 6.32
C ASP A 148 12.34 4.75 7.46
N THR A 149 11.58 4.97 8.51
CA THR A 149 11.46 4.06 9.64
C THR A 149 10.05 3.52 9.74
N TYR A 150 9.92 2.27 10.11
CA TYR A 150 8.62 1.65 10.25
C TYR A 150 8.56 0.75 11.47
N GLU A 151 7.35 0.48 11.88
CA GLU A 151 7.03 -0.45 12.94
C GLU A 151 5.75 -1.18 12.57
N GLN A 152 5.75 -2.51 12.68
CA GLN A 152 4.51 -3.27 12.58
C GLN A 152 3.80 -3.18 13.93
N ILE A 153 2.53 -2.77 13.89
CA ILE A 153 1.76 -2.49 15.11
C ILE A 153 0.49 -3.35 15.12
N PRO A 154 -0.08 -3.61 16.32
CA PRO A 154 -1.37 -4.25 16.42
C PRO A 154 -2.48 -3.30 15.95
N LYS A 155 -3.58 -3.86 15.47
CA LYS A 155 -4.73 -3.08 14.99
C LYS A 155 -5.34 -2.17 16.06
N ASN A 156 -5.24 -2.54 17.34
CA ASN A 156 -5.77 -1.73 18.45
C ASN A 156 -4.88 -0.51 18.78
N ALA A 157 -3.73 -0.37 18.14
CA ALA A 157 -2.88 0.81 18.28
C ALA A 157 -3.25 1.94 17.32
N ILE A 158 -4.19 1.71 16.40
CA ILE A 158 -4.72 2.74 15.50
C ILE A 158 -5.54 3.74 16.33
N VAL A 159 -5.25 5.04 16.15
CA VAL A 159 -5.86 6.11 16.95
C VAL A 159 -6.77 6.97 16.08
N GLY A 160 -7.99 7.16 16.52
CA GLY A 160 -8.95 8.06 15.91
C GLY A 160 -8.98 9.44 16.55
N SER A 161 -9.41 10.45 15.82
CA SER A 161 -9.50 11.83 16.32
C SER A 161 -10.54 11.97 17.45
N LYS A 162 -11.55 11.10 17.46
CA LYS A 162 -12.59 11.09 18.50
C LYS A 162 -12.14 10.38 19.78
N ASP A 163 -11.08 9.57 19.70
CA ASP A 163 -10.58 8.75 20.80
C ASP A 163 -9.42 9.42 21.54
N SER A 164 -8.95 10.56 21.04
CA SER A 164 -7.81 11.28 21.58
C SER A 164 -8.06 12.79 21.52
N ASN A 165 -7.27 13.56 22.29
CA ASN A 165 -7.32 15.02 22.24
C ASN A 165 -6.55 15.60 21.04
N GLY A 166 -6.10 14.79 20.12
CA GLY A 166 -5.33 15.18 18.96
C GLY A 166 -5.98 14.77 17.64
N ASP A 167 -5.24 14.92 16.58
CA ASP A 167 -5.64 14.43 15.28
C ASP A 167 -5.60 12.90 15.23
N GLY A 168 -6.52 12.32 14.45
CA GLY A 168 -6.48 10.91 14.16
C GLY A 168 -5.35 10.54 13.22
N ASP A 169 -5.00 9.27 13.18
CA ASP A 169 -3.98 8.74 12.28
C ASP A 169 -4.37 8.98 10.82
N ILE A 170 -3.37 9.30 10.01
CA ILE A 170 -3.51 9.39 8.56
C ILE A 170 -3.16 8.03 7.99
N VAL A 171 -4.09 7.42 7.27
CA VAL A 171 -3.94 6.03 6.84
C VAL A 171 -4.18 5.82 5.36
N TYR A 172 -3.42 4.91 4.80
CA TYR A 172 -3.75 4.23 3.57
C TYR A 172 -4.33 2.85 3.92
N ILE A 173 -5.44 2.50 3.30
CA ILE A 173 -6.11 1.21 3.49
C ILE A 173 -6.35 0.56 2.14
N TYR A 174 -5.96 -0.70 2.00
CA TYR A 174 -6.40 -1.54 0.90
C TYR A 174 -7.35 -2.60 1.46
N ALA A 175 -8.58 -2.62 0.95
CA ALA A 175 -9.63 -3.46 1.50
C ALA A 175 -10.44 -4.16 0.41
N ASN A 176 -10.94 -5.35 0.74
CA ASN A 176 -12.02 -6.00 0.01
C ASN A 176 -13.33 -5.63 0.70
N TYR A 177 -14.18 -4.84 0.03
CA TYR A 177 -15.33 -4.19 0.66
C TYR A 177 -14.89 -3.43 1.92
N SER A 178 -15.35 -3.87 3.09
CA SER A 178 -15.03 -3.24 4.38
C SER A 178 -13.97 -3.99 5.18
N LYS A 179 -13.28 -4.96 4.57
CA LYS A 179 -12.29 -5.80 5.23
C LYS A 179 -10.88 -5.50 4.71
N PRO A 180 -10.07 -4.75 5.48
CA PRO A 180 -8.71 -4.42 5.07
C PRO A 180 -7.76 -5.62 5.04
N TYR A 181 -6.78 -5.55 4.15
CA TYR A 181 -5.62 -6.44 4.10
C TYR A 181 -4.35 -5.73 4.51
N LEU A 182 -4.27 -4.43 4.25
CA LEU A 182 -3.10 -3.61 4.54
C LEU A 182 -3.54 -2.25 5.02
N ILE A 183 -2.97 -1.80 6.13
CA ILE A 183 -3.12 -0.46 6.66
C ILE A 183 -1.73 0.11 6.89
N ILE A 184 -1.46 1.27 6.31
CA ILE A 184 -0.23 2.02 6.56
C ILE A 184 -0.62 3.34 7.22
N ILE A 185 -0.13 3.55 8.44
CA ILE A 185 -0.25 4.84 9.13
C ILE A 185 0.96 5.67 8.74
N PHE A 186 0.73 6.81 8.11
CA PHE A 186 1.79 7.75 7.73
C PHE A 186 2.00 8.79 8.81
N LYS A 187 3.28 8.94 9.20
CA LYS A 187 3.70 9.89 10.24
C LYS A 187 4.57 11.00 9.69
#